data_7aa639cd7be82b7e37f7067bdde8ce1b
#
_entry.id   7aa639cd7be82b7e37f7067bdde8ce1b
#
_cell.length_a   1.000
_cell.length_b   1.000
_cell.length_c   1.000
_cell.angle_alpha   90.00
_cell.angle_beta   90.00
_cell.angle_gamma   90.00
#
_symmetry.space_group_name_H-M   'P 1'
#
loop_
_entity.id
_entity.type
_entity.pdbx_description
1 polymer ?
#
loop_
_entity_poly.entity_id
_entity_poly.type
_entity_poly.pdbx_seq_one_letter_code
_entity_poly.pdbx_strand_id
1 'polypeptide(L)'
;MDIAALNPSRIVAVARAAYARPDTEFLCFGESDQPGPPAATAAAQAALARGDALYSDVRGILPLRQALAALLTGLHALPVTEDRVQVTGSGMTAMSVALAAVVRAGDRVVLHTPAWPNPANATMLRGAAVDELPLVAEPDGGFHLDLGQLAAKLPGARAFVLNSPNNPTGWTATRAELAAILGLCREHGVWLISDEVYTRLVYDGSAAAPSVLDVAGPDDRVMVCNSFSKTWAMTGWRLGWLVLPAGARDRVAEIVEVTHSGVAPFIQAGALAAVHDEAFVAGFRAHCARGRQLALDGLAGLNGIRVAAPDGAFYAFIGVDGMADSLAFAMGLVADHGVAVAPGSAFGAAGEGYLRLCFAQGPARMERAMTRLRAGLQAR
;
A
#
# COMPACT_ATOMS: atom_id res chain seq x y z
N MET A 1 28.79 -4.34 17.14
CA MET A 1 27.63 -3.45 17.28
C MET A 1 26.41 -4.30 16.95
N ASP A 2 25.56 -4.58 17.93
CA ASP A 2 24.39 -5.47 17.77
C ASP A 2 23.17 -4.62 17.43
N ILE A 3 23.05 -4.27 16.14
CA ILE A 3 21.89 -3.54 15.59
C ILE A 3 21.00 -4.56 14.91
N ALA A 4 19.68 -4.50 15.16
CA ALA A 4 18.70 -5.37 14.54
C ALA A 4 18.88 -5.43 13.02
N ALA A 5 19.11 -6.62 12.49
CA ALA A 5 19.27 -6.84 11.06
C ALA A 5 17.89 -7.02 10.42
N LEU A 6 17.58 -6.18 9.43
CA LEU A 6 16.43 -6.32 8.56
C LEU A 6 16.86 -6.76 7.17
N ASN A 7 15.94 -7.36 6.44
CA ASN A 7 16.21 -7.73 5.05
C ASN A 7 16.44 -6.46 4.20
N PRO A 8 17.57 -6.34 3.50
CA PRO A 8 17.82 -5.20 2.62
C PRO A 8 16.74 -5.07 1.53
N SER A 9 16.33 -3.84 1.24
CA SER A 9 15.34 -3.61 0.18
C SER A 9 15.94 -3.88 -1.20
N ARG A 10 15.50 -4.95 -1.85
CA ARG A 10 15.87 -5.29 -3.24
C ARG A 10 15.37 -4.24 -4.24
N ILE A 11 14.27 -3.53 -3.93
CA ILE A 11 13.78 -2.39 -4.74
C ILE A 11 14.82 -1.25 -4.72
N VAL A 12 15.36 -0.94 -3.54
CA VAL A 12 16.39 0.10 -3.39
C VAL A 12 17.69 -0.31 -4.10
N ALA A 13 18.03 -1.59 -4.13
CA ALA A 13 19.21 -2.07 -4.86
C ALA A 13 19.09 -1.77 -6.37
N VAL A 14 17.94 -2.10 -6.97
CA VAL A 14 17.65 -1.78 -8.39
C VAL A 14 17.63 -0.28 -8.63
N ALA A 15 17.00 0.49 -7.75
CA ALA A 15 16.94 1.94 -7.87
C ALA A 15 18.33 2.59 -7.82
N ARG A 16 19.24 2.10 -6.96
CA ARG A 16 20.64 2.59 -6.93
C ARG A 16 21.39 2.33 -8.23
N ALA A 17 21.22 1.16 -8.84
CA ALA A 17 21.78 0.86 -10.14
C ALA A 17 21.20 1.79 -11.23
N ALA A 18 19.89 2.04 -11.16
CA ALA A 18 19.20 2.91 -12.10
C ALA A 18 19.65 4.39 -11.99
N TYR A 19 19.88 4.90 -10.78
CA TYR A 19 20.45 6.25 -10.58
C TYR A 19 21.87 6.42 -11.15
N ALA A 20 22.64 5.34 -11.19
CA ALA A 20 23.98 5.36 -11.77
C ALA A 20 23.99 5.38 -13.31
N ARG A 21 22.85 5.13 -13.94
CA ARG A 21 22.69 5.10 -15.41
C ARG A 21 21.80 6.26 -15.88
N PRO A 22 22.33 7.23 -16.63
CA PRO A 22 21.52 8.27 -17.26
C PRO A 22 20.44 7.67 -18.16
N ASP A 23 19.33 8.38 -18.35
CA ASP A 23 18.20 8.00 -19.22
C ASP A 23 17.46 6.71 -18.83
N THR A 24 17.61 6.22 -17.60
CA THR A 24 16.81 5.08 -17.10
C THR A 24 15.37 5.52 -16.81
N GLU A 25 14.40 4.75 -17.31
CA GLU A 25 12.99 4.90 -16.95
C GLU A 25 12.70 4.16 -15.63
N PHE A 26 12.27 4.91 -14.62
CA PHE A 26 12.01 4.37 -13.28
C PHE A 26 10.55 3.95 -13.12
N LEU A 27 10.30 2.65 -13.10
CA LEU A 27 9.00 2.03 -12.76
C LEU A 27 9.07 1.16 -11.49
N CYS A 28 10.23 1.17 -10.80
CA CYS A 28 10.46 0.32 -9.61
C CYS A 28 9.87 0.90 -8.32
N PHE A 29 9.62 2.21 -8.24
CA PHE A 29 8.99 2.82 -7.08
C PHE A 29 7.46 2.85 -7.19
N GLY A 30 6.80 2.83 -6.03
CA GLY A 30 5.34 2.92 -5.94
C GLY A 30 4.88 4.37 -5.81
N GLU A 31 5.18 5.21 -6.81
CA GLU A 31 4.81 6.62 -6.84
C GLU A 31 4.49 7.08 -8.26
N SER A 32 3.78 8.19 -8.37
CA SER A 32 3.43 8.83 -9.64
C SER A 32 4.40 9.97 -9.96
N ASP A 33 4.50 10.30 -11.24
CA ASP A 33 5.14 11.53 -11.73
C ASP A 33 4.18 12.75 -11.68
N GLN A 34 2.94 12.54 -11.27
CA GLN A 34 1.97 13.64 -11.10
C GLN A 34 2.18 14.34 -9.75
N PRO A 35 2.13 15.67 -9.70
CA PRO A 35 2.08 16.40 -8.44
C PRO A 35 0.77 16.11 -7.70
N GLY A 36 0.79 16.27 -6.38
CA GLY A 36 -0.43 16.23 -5.56
C GLY A 36 -1.38 17.40 -5.85
N PRO A 37 -2.57 17.44 -5.20
CA PRO A 37 -3.57 18.49 -5.43
C PRO A 37 -3.00 19.90 -5.22
N PRO A 38 -3.15 20.83 -6.18
CA PRO A 38 -2.69 22.21 -6.00
C PRO A 38 -3.33 22.90 -4.79
N ALA A 39 -4.58 22.60 -4.49
CA ALA A 39 -5.30 23.12 -3.31
C ALA A 39 -4.60 22.69 -1.99
N ALA A 40 -4.09 21.46 -1.93
CA ALA A 40 -3.32 21.00 -0.78
C ALA A 40 -2.05 21.82 -0.55
N THR A 41 -1.29 22.05 -1.62
CA THR A 41 -0.06 22.87 -1.57
C THR A 41 -0.37 24.29 -1.11
N ALA A 42 -1.39 24.94 -1.69
CA ALA A 42 -1.79 26.28 -1.32
C ALA A 42 -2.24 26.39 0.16
N ALA A 43 -3.03 25.42 0.63
CA ALA A 43 -3.50 25.39 2.01
C ALA A 43 -2.34 25.18 3.01
N ALA A 44 -1.38 24.30 2.70
CA ALA A 44 -0.21 24.07 3.54
C ALA A 44 0.70 25.32 3.60
N GLN A 45 0.94 25.98 2.48
CA GLN A 45 1.71 27.23 2.41
C GLN A 45 1.04 28.36 3.21
N ALA A 46 -0.28 28.50 3.09
CA ALA A 46 -1.05 29.49 3.83
C ALA A 46 -1.00 29.20 5.36
N ALA A 47 -1.12 27.95 5.76
CA ALA A 47 -1.01 27.54 7.16
C ALA A 47 0.39 27.84 7.72
N LEU A 48 1.43 27.48 6.99
CA LEU A 48 2.81 27.77 7.39
C LEU A 48 3.07 29.29 7.50
N ALA A 49 2.55 30.08 6.55
CA ALA A 49 2.66 31.53 6.58
C ALA A 49 1.94 32.19 7.78
N ARG A 50 0.88 31.57 8.31
CA ARG A 50 0.20 32.00 9.54
C ARG A 50 0.92 31.56 10.83
N GLY A 51 1.97 30.75 10.72
CA GLY A 51 2.69 30.21 11.87
C GLY A 51 2.07 28.93 12.47
N ASP A 52 1.26 28.20 11.72
CA ASP A 52 0.64 26.93 12.15
C ASP A 52 1.72 25.81 12.21
N ALA A 53 2.71 25.97 13.07
CA ALA A 53 3.87 25.07 13.21
C ALA A 53 4.12 24.61 14.66
N LEU A 54 3.21 24.94 15.59
CA LEU A 54 3.28 24.49 16.97
C LEU A 54 2.70 23.08 17.13
N TYR A 55 2.91 22.45 18.28
CA TYR A 55 2.28 21.18 18.59
C TYR A 55 0.75 21.25 18.45
N SER A 56 0.17 20.27 17.82
CA SER A 56 -1.27 20.08 17.69
C SER A 56 -1.73 18.87 18.51
N ASP A 57 -3.03 18.59 18.52
CA ASP A 57 -3.55 17.33 19.07
C ASP A 57 -2.80 16.14 18.45
N VAL A 58 -2.25 15.28 19.28
CA VAL A 58 -1.50 14.07 18.89
C VAL A 58 -2.31 13.14 17.98
N ARG A 59 -3.63 13.20 18.11
CA ARG A 59 -4.55 12.43 17.26
C ARG A 59 -4.75 13.04 15.86
N GLY A 60 -4.28 14.26 15.64
CA GLY A 60 -4.50 15.08 14.47
C GLY A 60 -5.58 16.15 14.72
N ILE A 61 -5.53 17.25 13.96
CA ILE A 61 -6.48 18.34 14.10
C ILE A 61 -7.91 17.86 13.88
N LEU A 62 -8.84 18.34 14.71
CA LEU A 62 -10.23 17.90 14.67
C LEU A 62 -10.89 18.05 13.29
N PRO A 63 -10.70 19.17 12.54
CA PRO A 63 -11.28 19.31 11.21
C PRO A 63 -10.84 18.20 10.24
N LEU A 64 -9.56 17.78 10.26
CA LEU A 64 -9.08 16.71 9.41
C LEU A 64 -9.68 15.36 9.80
N ARG A 65 -9.76 15.05 11.11
CA ARG A 65 -10.37 13.81 11.59
C ARG A 65 -11.86 13.73 11.19
N GLN A 66 -12.58 14.84 11.30
CA GLN A 66 -13.98 14.94 10.86
C GLN A 66 -14.14 14.74 9.35
N ALA A 67 -13.28 15.39 8.55
CA ALA A 67 -13.30 15.22 7.10
C ALA A 67 -12.99 13.78 6.66
N LEU A 68 -12.01 13.12 7.29
CA LEU A 68 -11.70 11.71 7.05
C LEU A 68 -12.84 10.79 7.48
N ALA A 69 -13.45 11.05 8.63
CA ALA A 69 -14.61 10.28 9.11
C ALA A 69 -15.81 10.40 8.15
N ALA A 70 -16.08 11.62 7.66
CA ALA A 70 -17.14 11.87 6.67
C ALA A 70 -16.84 11.18 5.32
N LEU A 71 -15.60 11.26 4.83
CA LEU A 71 -15.16 10.56 3.61
C LEU A 71 -15.39 9.05 3.75
N LEU A 72 -14.89 8.44 4.82
CA LEU A 72 -15.01 6.99 5.05
C LEU A 72 -16.47 6.55 5.20
N THR A 73 -17.28 7.32 5.92
CA THR A 73 -18.73 7.06 6.03
C THR A 73 -19.44 7.16 4.69
N GLY A 74 -19.01 8.07 3.82
CA GLY A 74 -19.58 8.20 2.47
C GLY A 74 -19.16 7.11 1.49
N LEU A 75 -17.99 6.49 1.71
CA LEU A 75 -17.46 5.44 0.84
C LEU A 75 -17.87 4.03 1.27
N HIS A 76 -18.11 3.81 2.56
CA HIS A 76 -18.32 2.49 3.15
C HIS A 76 -19.66 2.36 3.85
N ALA A 77 -20.09 1.12 4.07
CA ALA A 77 -21.46 0.82 4.53
C ALA A 77 -21.72 1.19 5.99
N LEU A 78 -20.68 1.27 6.82
CA LEU A 78 -20.82 1.52 8.25
C LEU A 78 -20.20 2.87 8.63
N PRO A 79 -20.86 3.62 9.55
CA PRO A 79 -20.37 4.95 9.92
C PRO A 79 -19.06 4.88 10.69
N VAL A 80 -18.17 5.81 10.38
CA VAL A 80 -16.92 6.07 11.10
C VAL A 80 -17.03 7.43 11.78
N THR A 81 -16.74 7.49 13.08
CA THR A 81 -16.68 8.75 13.82
C THR A 81 -15.25 9.29 13.87
N GLU A 82 -15.08 10.59 14.05
CA GLU A 82 -13.78 11.24 14.17
C GLU A 82 -12.95 10.74 15.37
N ASP A 83 -13.60 10.21 16.40
CA ASP A 83 -12.93 9.60 17.56
C ASP A 83 -12.26 8.27 17.23
N ARG A 84 -12.66 7.63 16.13
CA ARG A 84 -12.02 6.43 15.60
C ARG A 84 -10.88 6.72 14.63
N VAL A 85 -10.66 7.98 14.25
CA VAL A 85 -9.59 8.38 13.32
C VAL A 85 -8.37 8.89 14.09
N GLN A 86 -7.23 8.25 13.86
CA GLN A 86 -5.92 8.66 14.34
C GLN A 86 -5.04 9.07 13.16
N VAL A 87 -4.67 10.34 13.06
CA VAL A 87 -3.74 10.85 12.04
C VAL A 87 -2.30 10.46 12.40
N THR A 88 -1.51 10.07 11.41
CA THR A 88 -0.13 9.57 11.57
C THR A 88 0.81 10.15 10.53
N GLY A 89 2.11 10.10 10.81
CA GLY A 89 3.17 10.62 9.93
C GLY A 89 3.37 9.84 8.61
N SER A 90 2.58 8.85 8.30
CA SER A 90 2.49 8.13 7.01
C SER A 90 1.60 6.88 7.18
N GLY A 91 1.24 6.21 6.07
CA GLY A 91 0.62 4.88 6.12
C GLY A 91 1.53 3.83 6.79
N MET A 92 2.87 3.92 6.59
CA MET A 92 3.80 3.02 7.29
C MET A 92 3.85 3.31 8.79
N THR A 93 3.75 4.57 9.20
CA THR A 93 3.64 4.93 10.63
C THR A 93 2.32 4.41 11.20
N ALA A 94 1.21 4.51 10.44
CA ALA A 94 -0.07 3.91 10.82
C ALA A 94 0.07 2.40 11.07
N MET A 95 0.69 1.66 10.14
CA MET A 95 0.97 0.23 10.28
C MET A 95 1.85 -0.07 11.51
N SER A 96 2.91 0.71 11.72
CA SER A 96 3.80 0.53 12.87
C SER A 96 3.09 0.78 14.20
N VAL A 97 2.22 1.77 14.27
CA VAL A 97 1.38 2.07 15.43
C VAL A 97 0.34 0.97 15.67
N ALA A 98 -0.32 0.48 14.62
CA ALA A 98 -1.27 -0.63 14.71
C ALA A 98 -0.59 -1.90 15.26
N LEU A 99 0.57 -2.26 14.71
CA LEU A 99 1.36 -3.39 15.23
C LEU A 99 1.81 -3.14 16.68
N ALA A 100 2.24 -1.90 17.01
CA ALA A 100 2.63 -1.55 18.39
C ALA A 100 1.49 -1.70 19.39
N ALA A 101 0.27 -1.42 18.97
CA ALA A 101 -0.90 -1.52 19.84
C ALA A 101 -1.25 -2.96 20.21
N VAL A 102 -1.00 -3.92 19.29
CA VAL A 102 -1.55 -5.28 19.46
C VAL A 102 -0.49 -6.38 19.52
N VAL A 103 0.71 -6.18 18.95
CA VAL A 103 1.76 -7.20 18.82
C VAL A 103 2.86 -7.01 19.87
N ARG A 104 3.28 -8.09 20.51
CA ARG A 104 4.36 -8.17 21.49
C ARG A 104 5.47 -9.10 21.01
N ALA A 105 6.63 -9.01 21.65
CA ALA A 105 7.72 -9.96 21.40
C ALA A 105 7.24 -11.39 21.69
N GLY A 106 7.59 -12.32 20.79
CA GLY A 106 7.19 -13.72 20.84
C GLY A 106 5.83 -14.01 20.20
N ASP A 107 5.02 -12.99 19.85
CA ASP A 107 3.78 -13.20 19.10
C ASP A 107 4.07 -13.68 17.67
N ARG A 108 3.07 -14.29 17.05
CA ARG A 108 3.07 -14.69 15.64
C ARG A 108 2.05 -13.84 14.87
N VAL A 109 2.49 -13.26 13.76
CA VAL A 109 1.66 -12.45 12.86
C VAL A 109 1.61 -13.11 11.50
N VAL A 110 0.41 -13.40 11.01
CA VAL A 110 0.19 -13.92 9.65
C VAL A 110 0.17 -12.74 8.69
N LEU A 111 0.90 -12.84 7.57
CA LEU A 111 0.86 -11.88 6.46
C LEU A 111 0.73 -12.62 5.15
N HIS A 112 -0.16 -12.18 4.26
CA HIS A 112 -0.18 -12.77 2.92
C HIS A 112 0.99 -12.25 2.07
N THR A 113 1.49 -13.08 1.18
CA THR A 113 2.56 -12.76 0.23
C THR A 113 2.16 -13.23 -1.19
N PRO A 114 2.67 -12.63 -2.29
CA PRO A 114 3.57 -11.48 -2.29
C PRO A 114 2.89 -10.20 -1.78
N ALA A 115 3.62 -9.44 -0.95
CA ALA A 115 3.17 -8.16 -0.41
C ALA A 115 4.35 -7.21 -0.15
N TRP A 116 4.06 -5.93 0.00
CA TRP A 116 5.06 -4.94 0.38
C TRP A 116 5.78 -5.34 1.68
N PRO A 117 7.14 -5.38 1.72
CA PRO A 117 7.87 -6.07 2.80
C PRO A 117 7.86 -5.35 4.15
N ASN A 118 7.51 -4.05 4.18
CA ASN A 118 7.70 -3.28 5.41
C ASN A 118 6.77 -3.68 6.57
N PRO A 119 5.53 -4.16 6.39
CA PRO A 119 4.75 -4.72 7.49
C PRO A 119 5.44 -5.93 8.14
N ALA A 120 6.05 -6.82 7.35
CA ALA A 120 6.84 -7.94 7.86
C ALA A 120 8.06 -7.45 8.66
N ASN A 121 8.83 -6.51 8.11
CA ASN A 121 9.97 -5.90 8.80
C ASN A 121 9.56 -5.21 10.10
N ALA A 122 8.43 -4.48 10.11
CA ALA A 122 7.91 -3.84 11.31
C ALA A 122 7.47 -4.85 12.38
N THR A 123 6.94 -6.00 11.97
CA THR A 123 6.62 -7.12 12.85
C THR A 123 7.90 -7.70 13.50
N MET A 124 8.93 -7.96 12.69
CA MET A 124 10.21 -8.48 13.19
C MET A 124 10.90 -7.49 14.14
N LEU A 125 10.85 -6.19 13.88
CA LEU A 125 11.36 -5.15 14.78
C LEU A 125 10.70 -5.16 16.16
N ARG A 126 9.52 -5.73 16.30
CA ARG A 126 8.83 -5.91 17.59
C ARG A 126 9.19 -7.21 18.29
N GLY A 127 10.10 -8.01 17.72
CA GLY A 127 10.45 -9.33 18.24
C GLY A 127 9.37 -10.39 18.00
N ALA A 128 8.44 -10.13 17.07
CA ALA A 128 7.40 -11.08 16.70
C ALA A 128 7.80 -11.89 15.45
N ALA A 129 7.27 -13.10 15.34
CA ALA A 129 7.49 -13.97 14.20
C ALA A 129 6.50 -13.63 13.06
N VAL A 130 7.00 -13.64 11.84
CA VAL A 130 6.18 -13.53 10.61
C VAL A 130 5.86 -14.94 10.10
N ASP A 131 4.59 -15.21 9.85
CA ASP A 131 4.08 -16.43 9.22
C ASP A 131 3.47 -16.07 7.87
N GLU A 132 4.17 -16.37 6.79
CA GLU A 132 3.71 -16.02 5.44
C GLU A 132 2.58 -16.93 4.97
N LEU A 133 1.53 -16.32 4.37
CA LEU A 133 0.43 -16.97 3.69
C LEU A 133 0.51 -16.63 2.20
N PRO A 134 1.04 -17.50 1.34
CA PRO A 134 1.10 -17.22 -0.09
C PRO A 134 -0.30 -17.05 -0.71
N LEU A 135 -0.51 -15.99 -1.47
CA LEU A 135 -1.63 -15.91 -2.41
C LEU A 135 -1.46 -17.00 -3.47
N VAL A 136 -2.55 -17.58 -3.90
CA VAL A 136 -2.56 -18.57 -4.97
C VAL A 136 -2.51 -17.82 -6.31
N ALA A 137 -1.51 -18.17 -7.13
CA ALA A 137 -1.38 -17.64 -8.48
C ALA A 137 -2.28 -18.40 -9.44
N GLU A 138 -3.00 -17.66 -10.29
CA GLU A 138 -3.86 -18.23 -11.33
C GLU A 138 -3.11 -18.36 -12.68
N PRO A 139 -3.54 -19.28 -13.55
CA PRO A 139 -2.91 -19.49 -14.86
C PRO A 139 -2.87 -18.24 -15.74
N ASP A 140 -3.85 -17.35 -15.61
CA ASP A 140 -3.95 -16.09 -16.35
C ASP A 140 -3.06 -14.96 -15.78
N GLY A 141 -2.38 -15.21 -14.64
CA GLY A 141 -1.55 -14.26 -13.93
C GLY A 141 -2.27 -13.50 -12.81
N GLY A 142 -3.53 -13.85 -12.54
CA GLY A 142 -4.29 -13.36 -11.39
C GLY A 142 -3.82 -13.99 -10.06
N PHE A 143 -4.41 -13.49 -8.97
CA PHE A 143 -4.13 -13.99 -7.61
C PHE A 143 -5.40 -14.01 -6.79
N HIS A 144 -5.49 -14.95 -5.85
CA HIS A 144 -6.53 -14.97 -4.83
C HIS A 144 -5.99 -15.41 -3.46
N LEU A 145 -6.74 -15.11 -2.40
CA LEU A 145 -6.44 -15.59 -1.05
C LEU A 145 -7.22 -16.87 -0.79
N ASP A 146 -6.52 -17.96 -0.45
CA ASP A 146 -7.14 -19.21 -0.04
C ASP A 146 -7.61 -19.11 1.42
N LEU A 147 -8.94 -19.04 1.62
CA LEU A 147 -9.55 -18.95 2.96
C LEU A 147 -9.32 -20.20 3.80
N GLY A 148 -9.16 -21.38 3.19
CA GLY A 148 -8.84 -22.61 3.92
C GLY A 148 -7.43 -22.58 4.50
N GLN A 149 -6.45 -22.10 3.72
CA GLN A 149 -5.08 -21.91 4.21
C GLN A 149 -5.04 -20.82 5.29
N LEU A 150 -5.80 -19.73 5.12
CA LEU A 150 -5.91 -18.70 6.16
C LEU A 150 -6.47 -19.30 7.45
N ALA A 151 -7.58 -20.02 7.39
CA ALA A 151 -8.20 -20.66 8.56
C ALA A 151 -7.20 -21.59 9.30
N ALA A 152 -6.37 -22.32 8.55
CA ALA A 152 -5.36 -23.22 9.14
C ALA A 152 -4.22 -22.46 9.86
N LYS A 153 -3.94 -21.21 9.46
CA LYS A 153 -2.84 -20.39 10.02
C LYS A 153 -3.27 -19.49 11.19
N LEU A 154 -4.55 -19.17 11.33
CA LEU A 154 -5.01 -18.25 12.37
C LEU A 154 -4.94 -18.77 13.81
N PRO A 155 -5.13 -20.07 14.11
CA PRO A 155 -5.03 -20.57 15.48
C PRO A 155 -3.72 -20.17 16.16
N GLY A 156 -3.81 -19.44 17.29
CA GLY A 156 -2.65 -18.94 18.03
C GLY A 156 -1.90 -17.76 17.39
N ALA A 157 -2.34 -17.24 16.25
CA ALA A 157 -1.82 -15.99 15.71
C ALA A 157 -2.34 -14.77 16.51
N ARG A 158 -1.51 -13.75 16.64
CA ARG A 158 -1.88 -12.49 17.29
C ARG A 158 -2.63 -11.56 16.36
N ALA A 159 -2.16 -11.47 15.11
CA ALA A 159 -2.75 -10.62 14.09
C ALA A 159 -2.64 -11.28 12.71
N PHE A 160 -3.56 -10.91 11.82
CA PHE A 160 -3.46 -11.08 10.38
C PHE A 160 -3.33 -9.71 9.73
N VAL A 161 -2.32 -9.51 8.89
CA VAL A 161 -2.14 -8.29 8.10
C VAL A 161 -2.60 -8.55 6.68
N LEU A 162 -3.63 -7.83 6.25
CA LEU A 162 -4.19 -7.85 4.91
C LEU A 162 -3.78 -6.58 4.17
N ASN A 163 -3.38 -6.68 2.91
CA ASN A 163 -3.22 -5.54 2.01
C ASN A 163 -4.13 -5.70 0.80
N SER A 164 -5.19 -4.89 0.72
CA SER A 164 -6.16 -4.89 -0.38
C SER A 164 -6.69 -3.48 -0.63
N PRO A 165 -6.59 -2.97 -1.88
CA PRO A 165 -5.93 -3.54 -3.05
C PRO A 165 -4.44 -3.78 -2.84
N ASN A 166 -3.92 -4.90 -3.37
CA ASN A 166 -2.60 -5.41 -3.04
C ASN A 166 -1.47 -4.77 -3.85
N ASN A 167 -0.37 -4.48 -3.18
CA ASN A 167 0.94 -4.24 -3.75
C ASN A 167 1.81 -5.48 -3.48
N PRO A 168 2.18 -6.28 -4.50
CA PRO A 168 2.38 -5.87 -5.90
C PRO A 168 1.32 -6.35 -6.90
N THR A 169 0.39 -7.24 -6.55
CA THR A 169 -0.39 -8.02 -7.51
C THR A 169 -1.56 -7.27 -8.14
N GLY A 170 -2.06 -6.22 -7.46
CA GLY A 170 -3.30 -5.55 -7.84
C GLY A 170 -4.57 -6.32 -7.47
N TRP A 171 -4.45 -7.51 -6.86
CA TRP A 171 -5.60 -8.24 -6.33
C TRP A 171 -6.39 -7.40 -5.34
N THR A 172 -7.70 -7.46 -5.45
CA THR A 172 -8.62 -6.71 -4.60
C THR A 172 -9.64 -7.67 -4.01
N ALA A 173 -9.66 -7.78 -2.69
CA ALA A 173 -10.61 -8.63 -1.99
C ALA A 173 -12.03 -8.12 -2.21
N THR A 174 -12.95 -9.04 -2.50
CA THR A 174 -14.38 -8.76 -2.56
C THR A 174 -14.97 -8.55 -1.17
N ARG A 175 -16.13 -7.90 -1.09
CA ARG A 175 -16.85 -7.74 0.18
C ARG A 175 -17.15 -9.08 0.86
N ALA A 176 -17.44 -10.12 0.08
CA ALA A 176 -17.72 -11.46 0.60
C ALA A 176 -16.45 -12.10 1.20
N GLU A 177 -15.29 -11.96 0.53
CA GLU A 177 -14.02 -12.42 1.07
C GLU A 177 -13.63 -11.67 2.34
N LEU A 178 -13.82 -10.33 2.39
CA LEU A 178 -13.58 -9.53 3.59
C LEU A 178 -14.46 -9.97 4.77
N ALA A 179 -15.73 -10.27 4.51
CA ALA A 179 -16.63 -10.81 5.54
C ALA A 179 -16.17 -12.18 6.05
N ALA A 180 -15.73 -13.07 5.16
CA ALA A 180 -15.20 -14.38 5.52
C ALA A 180 -13.89 -14.28 6.32
N ILE A 181 -12.94 -13.42 5.87
CA ILE A 181 -11.68 -13.14 6.57
C ILE A 181 -11.98 -12.62 7.99
N LEU A 182 -12.87 -11.65 8.12
CA LEU A 182 -13.24 -11.10 9.42
C LEU A 182 -13.91 -12.16 10.31
N GLY A 183 -14.77 -13.02 9.72
CA GLY A 183 -15.38 -14.16 10.42
C GLY A 183 -14.33 -15.08 11.02
N LEU A 184 -13.33 -15.48 10.24
CA LEU A 184 -12.22 -16.31 10.71
C LEU A 184 -11.38 -15.61 11.80
N CYS A 185 -11.11 -14.31 11.64
CA CYS A 185 -10.39 -13.54 12.66
C CYS A 185 -11.17 -13.48 13.98
N ARG A 186 -12.51 -13.31 13.93
CA ARG A 186 -13.38 -13.33 15.12
C ARG A 186 -13.36 -14.69 15.82
N GLU A 187 -13.47 -15.77 15.06
CA GLU A 187 -13.48 -17.14 15.56
C GLU A 187 -12.22 -17.45 16.38
N HIS A 188 -11.05 -17.00 15.90
CA HIS A 188 -9.78 -17.26 16.55
C HIS A 188 -9.28 -16.13 17.46
N GLY A 189 -10.06 -15.05 17.63
CA GLY A 189 -9.68 -13.89 18.44
C GLY A 189 -8.46 -13.12 17.92
N VAL A 190 -8.21 -13.19 16.62
CA VAL A 190 -7.07 -12.58 15.93
C VAL A 190 -7.38 -11.13 15.54
N TRP A 191 -6.42 -10.22 15.66
CA TRP A 191 -6.54 -8.86 15.15
C TRP A 191 -6.42 -8.84 13.63
N LEU A 192 -7.33 -8.17 12.95
CA LEU A 192 -7.23 -7.88 11.53
C LEU A 192 -6.67 -6.45 11.34
N ILE A 193 -5.46 -6.34 10.79
CA ILE A 193 -4.86 -5.06 10.41
C ILE A 193 -4.92 -4.98 8.88
N SER A 194 -5.78 -4.10 8.36
CA SER A 194 -6.00 -3.94 6.93
C SER A 194 -5.24 -2.73 6.40
N ASP A 195 -4.29 -2.97 5.49
CA ASP A 195 -3.62 -1.92 4.73
C ASP A 195 -4.43 -1.62 3.47
N GLU A 196 -5.11 -0.47 3.48
CA GLU A 196 -6.06 -0.06 2.45
C GLU A 196 -5.61 1.22 1.72
N VAL A 197 -4.31 1.48 1.62
CA VAL A 197 -3.76 2.71 1.03
C VAL A 197 -4.13 2.93 -0.44
N TYR A 198 -4.59 1.88 -1.14
CA TYR A 198 -4.99 1.93 -2.55
C TYR A 198 -6.51 1.93 -2.75
N THR A 199 -7.33 2.05 -1.70
CA THR A 199 -8.79 1.91 -1.74
C THR A 199 -9.45 2.72 -2.86
N ARG A 200 -8.99 3.95 -3.15
CA ARG A 200 -9.57 4.81 -4.18
C ARG A 200 -9.01 4.55 -5.59
N LEU A 201 -8.09 3.61 -5.75
CA LEU A 201 -7.43 3.28 -7.02
C LEU A 201 -7.93 1.94 -7.53
N VAL A 202 -9.16 1.91 -8.02
CA VAL A 202 -9.86 0.78 -8.65
C VAL A 202 -10.38 1.18 -10.03
N TYR A 203 -10.59 0.19 -10.89
CA TYR A 203 -10.80 0.40 -12.33
C TYR A 203 -12.13 -0.16 -12.86
N ASP A 204 -13.01 -0.60 -11.97
CA ASP A 204 -14.34 -1.14 -12.25
C ASP A 204 -15.44 -0.07 -12.33
N GLY A 205 -15.09 1.21 -12.17
CA GLY A 205 -16.03 2.34 -12.13
C GLY A 205 -16.54 2.69 -10.74
N SER A 206 -16.27 1.88 -9.71
CA SER A 206 -16.66 2.19 -8.34
C SER A 206 -15.85 3.36 -7.76
N ALA A 207 -16.40 4.01 -6.72
CA ALA A 207 -15.74 5.12 -6.03
C ALA A 207 -14.54 4.66 -5.19
N ALA A 208 -14.59 3.43 -4.69
CA ALA A 208 -13.57 2.80 -3.86
C ALA A 208 -13.65 1.28 -3.94
N ALA A 209 -12.55 0.58 -3.64
CA ALA A 209 -12.54 -0.85 -3.39
C ALA A 209 -13.40 -1.20 -2.16
N PRO A 210 -13.89 -2.43 -2.03
CA PRO A 210 -14.42 -2.92 -0.79
C PRO A 210 -13.39 -2.76 0.35
N SER A 211 -13.87 -2.39 1.53
CA SER A 211 -13.08 -2.21 2.74
C SER A 211 -13.55 -3.15 3.83
N VAL A 212 -12.67 -3.47 4.78
CA VAL A 212 -13.11 -4.15 6.00
C VAL A 212 -14.11 -3.29 6.80
N LEU A 213 -14.13 -1.97 6.58
CA LEU A 213 -15.15 -1.07 7.14
C LEU A 213 -16.56 -1.32 6.62
N ASP A 214 -16.71 -2.04 5.50
CA ASP A 214 -18.02 -2.44 4.97
C ASP A 214 -18.66 -3.60 5.74
N VAL A 215 -17.87 -4.33 6.55
CA VAL A 215 -18.26 -5.57 7.21
C VAL A 215 -17.93 -5.59 8.71
N ALA A 216 -17.03 -4.73 9.18
CA ALA A 216 -16.57 -4.70 10.57
C ALA A 216 -17.38 -3.72 11.42
N GLY A 217 -17.97 -4.21 12.51
CA GLY A 217 -18.57 -3.36 13.53
C GLY A 217 -17.52 -2.55 14.32
N PRO A 218 -17.95 -1.53 15.08
CA PRO A 218 -17.04 -0.65 15.81
C PRO A 218 -16.22 -1.35 16.90
N ASP A 219 -16.70 -2.48 17.42
CA ASP A 219 -16.06 -3.22 18.51
C ASP A 219 -15.20 -4.39 18.03
N ASP A 220 -15.12 -4.63 16.72
CA ASP A 220 -14.28 -5.66 16.16
C ASP A 220 -12.78 -5.36 16.38
N ARG A 221 -12.00 -6.42 16.49
CA ARG A 221 -10.52 -6.34 16.55
C ARG A 221 -9.94 -5.99 15.18
N VAL A 222 -10.32 -4.81 14.68
CA VAL A 222 -9.94 -4.32 13.35
C VAL A 222 -9.24 -2.97 13.45
N MET A 223 -8.13 -2.82 12.73
CA MET A 223 -7.50 -1.53 12.48
C MET A 223 -7.28 -1.37 10.97
N VAL A 224 -7.67 -0.22 10.42
CA VAL A 224 -7.47 0.09 8.99
C VAL A 224 -6.41 1.16 8.84
N CYS A 225 -5.33 0.82 8.12
CA CYS A 225 -4.26 1.74 7.76
C CYS A 225 -4.54 2.37 6.40
N ASN A 226 -4.37 3.67 6.29
CA ASN A 226 -4.50 4.37 5.02
C ASN A 226 -3.52 5.54 4.91
N SER A 227 -3.43 6.18 3.72
CA SER A 227 -2.42 7.20 3.46
C SER A 227 -2.85 8.18 2.37
N PHE A 228 -2.39 9.42 2.49
CA PHE A 228 -2.47 10.40 1.42
C PHE A 228 -1.48 10.13 0.27
N SER A 229 -0.51 9.25 0.48
CA SER A 229 0.57 8.99 -0.47
C SER A 229 0.09 8.50 -1.83
N LYS A 230 -1.02 7.74 -1.88
CA LYS A 230 -1.42 7.00 -3.09
C LYS A 230 -2.56 7.68 -3.82
N THR A 231 -3.73 7.77 -3.20
CA THR A 231 -4.92 8.40 -3.80
C THR A 231 -4.69 9.86 -4.21
N TRP A 232 -3.91 10.61 -3.45
CA TRP A 232 -3.65 12.03 -3.69
C TRP A 232 -2.26 12.34 -4.23
N ALA A 233 -1.49 11.33 -4.66
CA ALA A 233 -0.11 11.50 -5.15
C ALA A 233 0.79 12.32 -4.20
N MET A 234 0.58 12.19 -2.87
CA MET A 234 1.24 12.97 -1.82
C MET A 234 2.31 12.14 -1.09
N THR A 235 3.14 11.39 -1.82
CA THR A 235 4.12 10.47 -1.21
C THR A 235 5.12 11.18 -0.30
N GLY A 236 5.61 12.35 -0.71
CA GLY A 236 6.56 13.18 0.03
C GLY A 236 5.98 13.95 1.21
N TRP A 237 4.64 14.04 1.34
CA TRP A 237 3.97 14.77 2.43
C TRP A 237 4.02 14.04 3.76
N ARG A 238 4.29 12.75 3.74
CA ARG A 238 4.38 11.91 4.94
C ARG A 238 3.14 12.03 5.83
N LEU A 239 1.97 11.66 5.31
CA LEU A 239 0.71 11.72 6.03
C LEU A 239 -0.15 10.48 5.76
N GLY A 240 -0.75 9.95 6.82
CA GLY A 240 -1.67 8.82 6.81
C GLY A 240 -2.59 8.83 8.02
N TRP A 241 -3.37 7.79 8.15
CA TRP A 241 -4.26 7.62 9.30
C TRP A 241 -4.56 6.16 9.58
N LEU A 242 -5.04 5.92 10.81
CA LEU A 242 -5.66 4.67 11.26
C LEU A 242 -7.14 4.90 11.51
N VAL A 243 -7.96 3.92 11.18
CA VAL A 243 -9.29 3.77 11.76
C VAL A 243 -9.20 2.70 12.86
N LEU A 244 -9.69 3.06 14.03
CA LEU A 244 -9.57 2.29 15.27
C LEU A 244 -10.89 1.63 15.64
N PRO A 245 -10.87 0.52 16.40
CA PRO A 245 -12.07 0.05 17.10
C PRO A 245 -12.52 1.07 18.16
N ALA A 246 -13.78 1.02 18.53
CA ALA A 246 -14.32 1.86 19.60
C ALA A 246 -13.53 1.66 20.91
N GLY A 247 -13.29 2.76 21.63
CA GLY A 247 -12.58 2.73 22.91
C GLY A 247 -11.06 2.59 22.83
N ALA A 248 -10.46 2.41 21.62
CA ALA A 248 -9.00 2.30 21.48
C ALA A 248 -8.28 3.66 21.39
N ARG A 249 -9.03 4.77 21.25
CA ARG A 249 -8.54 6.11 20.95
C ARG A 249 -7.37 6.55 21.85
N ASP A 250 -7.59 6.55 23.16
CA ASP A 250 -6.62 7.12 24.11
C ASP A 250 -5.35 6.26 24.20
N ARG A 251 -5.50 4.93 24.16
CA ARG A 251 -4.36 4.00 24.15
C ARG A 251 -3.49 4.11 22.88
N VAL A 252 -4.11 4.34 21.73
CA VAL A 252 -3.36 4.53 20.48
C VAL A 252 -2.73 5.91 20.45
N ALA A 253 -3.39 6.96 21.00
CA ALA A 253 -2.80 8.29 21.14
C ALA A 253 -1.52 8.28 22.01
N GLU A 254 -1.49 7.53 23.12
CA GLU A 254 -0.30 7.32 23.94
C GLU A 254 0.87 6.71 23.12
N ILE A 255 0.57 5.74 22.24
CA ILE A 255 1.59 5.13 21.37
C ILE A 255 2.10 6.14 20.33
N VAL A 256 1.20 6.93 19.74
CA VAL A 256 1.56 7.98 18.77
C VAL A 256 2.44 9.05 19.43
N GLU A 257 2.11 9.45 20.67
CA GLU A 257 2.89 10.43 21.42
C GLU A 257 4.36 10.00 21.57
N VAL A 258 4.62 8.74 21.95
CA VAL A 258 5.98 8.23 22.15
C VAL A 258 6.70 7.84 20.86
N THR A 259 5.99 7.68 19.74
CA THR A 259 6.60 7.27 18.47
C THR A 259 6.97 8.44 17.56
N HIS A 260 6.09 9.44 17.43
CA HIS A 260 6.32 10.57 16.53
C HIS A 260 5.59 11.87 16.95
N SER A 261 4.95 11.90 18.12
CA SER A 261 4.34 13.09 18.75
C SER A 261 3.31 13.83 17.89
N GLY A 262 2.69 13.15 16.92
CA GLY A 262 1.71 13.73 16.01
C GLY A 262 2.31 14.27 14.70
N VAL A 263 1.50 14.98 13.93
CA VAL A 263 1.84 15.49 12.59
C VAL A 263 1.75 17.00 12.57
N ALA A 264 2.67 17.66 11.85
CA ALA A 264 2.73 19.11 11.73
C ALA A 264 1.39 19.69 11.22
N PRO A 265 0.84 20.76 11.87
CA PRO A 265 -0.47 21.31 11.53
C PRO A 265 -0.59 21.80 10.08
N PHE A 266 0.46 22.42 9.53
CA PHE A 266 0.45 22.89 8.15
C PHE A 266 0.34 21.76 7.12
N ILE A 267 0.92 20.57 7.40
CA ILE A 267 0.74 19.38 6.56
C ILE A 267 -0.72 18.91 6.63
N GLN A 268 -1.31 18.91 7.83
CA GLN A 268 -2.70 18.52 8.03
C GLN A 268 -3.68 19.50 7.38
N ALA A 269 -3.37 20.80 7.35
CA ALA A 269 -4.17 21.79 6.62
C ALA A 269 -4.19 21.51 5.11
N GLY A 270 -3.05 21.15 4.52
CA GLY A 270 -2.99 20.69 3.13
C GLY A 270 -3.80 19.42 2.88
N ALA A 271 -3.71 18.46 3.79
CA ALA A 271 -4.48 17.22 3.70
C ALA A 271 -5.99 17.47 3.77
N LEU A 272 -6.43 18.38 4.63
CA LEU A 272 -7.85 18.76 4.73
C LEU A 272 -8.38 19.28 3.40
N ALA A 273 -7.59 20.11 2.69
CA ALA A 273 -7.96 20.56 1.35
C ALA A 273 -7.99 19.39 0.34
N ALA A 274 -7.02 18.46 0.44
CA ALA A 274 -6.97 17.29 -0.45
C ALA A 274 -8.14 16.33 -0.28
N VAL A 275 -8.61 16.11 0.96
CA VAL A 275 -9.75 15.20 1.25
C VAL A 275 -11.00 15.60 0.46
N HIS A 276 -11.21 16.89 0.24
CA HIS A 276 -12.37 17.41 -0.45
C HIS A 276 -12.20 17.52 -1.98
N ASP A 277 -11.02 17.21 -2.53
CA ASP A 277 -10.73 17.35 -3.96
C ASP A 277 -11.06 16.07 -4.74
N GLU A 278 -12.35 15.78 -4.87
CA GLU A 278 -12.84 14.63 -5.65
C GLU A 278 -12.49 14.74 -7.15
N ALA A 279 -12.36 15.95 -7.67
CA ALA A 279 -11.96 16.15 -9.06
C ALA A 279 -10.52 15.69 -9.30
N PHE A 280 -9.61 15.97 -8.35
CA PHE A 280 -8.26 15.46 -8.40
C PHE A 280 -8.25 13.93 -8.35
N VAL A 281 -8.96 13.32 -7.41
CA VAL A 281 -9.02 11.86 -7.25
C VAL A 281 -9.52 11.18 -8.53
N ALA A 282 -10.58 11.71 -9.14
CA ALA A 282 -11.11 11.19 -10.40
C ALA A 282 -10.09 11.34 -11.55
N GLY A 283 -9.44 12.48 -11.66
CA GLY A 283 -8.40 12.75 -12.67
C GLY A 283 -7.18 11.84 -12.49
N PHE A 284 -6.73 11.64 -11.25
CA PHE A 284 -5.60 10.78 -10.93
C PHE A 284 -5.91 9.30 -11.20
N ARG A 285 -7.11 8.82 -10.85
CA ARG A 285 -7.55 7.48 -11.20
C ARG A 285 -7.59 7.27 -12.71
N ALA A 286 -8.10 8.24 -13.48
CA ALA A 286 -8.09 8.19 -14.94
C ALA A 286 -6.65 8.18 -15.51
N HIS A 287 -5.72 8.92 -14.90
CA HIS A 287 -4.30 8.87 -15.24
C HIS A 287 -3.72 7.47 -15.02
N CYS A 288 -3.96 6.86 -13.85
CA CYS A 288 -3.53 5.49 -13.56
C CYS A 288 -4.18 4.46 -14.50
N ALA A 289 -5.46 4.62 -14.84
CA ALA A 289 -6.16 3.73 -15.78
C ALA A 289 -5.51 3.76 -17.18
N ARG A 290 -5.10 4.94 -17.67
CA ARG A 290 -4.34 5.04 -18.94
C ARG A 290 -2.98 4.34 -18.85
N GLY A 291 -2.25 4.54 -17.75
CA GLY A 291 -0.98 3.86 -17.51
C GLY A 291 -1.12 2.33 -17.44
N ARG A 292 -2.22 1.86 -16.79
CA ARG A 292 -2.59 0.44 -16.74
C ARG A 292 -2.79 -0.15 -18.14
N GLN A 293 -3.55 0.55 -18.99
CA GLN A 293 -3.79 0.09 -20.36
C GLN A 293 -2.48 0.02 -21.16
N LEU A 294 -1.65 1.05 -21.10
CA LEU A 294 -0.34 1.07 -21.78
C LEU A 294 0.57 -0.08 -21.32
N ALA A 295 0.56 -0.39 -20.01
CA ALA A 295 1.32 -1.52 -19.47
C ALA A 295 0.82 -2.85 -20.03
N LEU A 296 -0.50 -3.09 -20.03
CA LEU A 296 -1.09 -4.32 -20.54
C LEU A 296 -0.87 -4.48 -22.06
N ASP A 297 -1.08 -3.43 -22.83
CA ASP A 297 -0.84 -3.44 -24.29
C ASP A 297 0.63 -3.71 -24.62
N GLY A 298 1.55 -3.10 -23.87
CA GLY A 298 2.99 -3.31 -24.03
C GLY A 298 3.45 -4.74 -23.70
N LEU A 299 2.72 -5.46 -22.85
CA LEU A 299 3.03 -6.85 -22.47
C LEU A 299 2.28 -7.88 -23.32
N ALA A 300 1.25 -7.45 -24.04
CA ALA A 300 0.41 -8.35 -24.83
C ALA A 300 1.22 -9.10 -25.89
N GLY A 301 0.89 -10.40 -26.08
CA GLY A 301 1.50 -11.26 -27.09
C GLY A 301 2.97 -11.64 -26.84
N LEU A 302 3.52 -11.37 -25.67
CA LEU A 302 4.86 -11.85 -25.28
C LEU A 302 4.76 -13.31 -24.80
N ASN A 303 5.51 -14.20 -25.44
CA ASN A 303 5.57 -15.60 -25.02
C ASN A 303 6.20 -15.75 -23.63
N GLY A 304 5.63 -16.62 -22.79
CA GLY A 304 6.13 -16.89 -21.45
C GLY A 304 6.00 -15.70 -20.47
N ILE A 305 5.13 -14.74 -20.78
CA ILE A 305 4.74 -13.65 -19.90
C ILE A 305 3.29 -13.86 -19.46
N ARG A 306 3.06 -13.81 -18.16
CA ARG A 306 1.74 -13.88 -17.55
C ARG A 306 1.49 -12.59 -16.77
N VAL A 307 0.39 -11.92 -17.03
CA VAL A 307 -0.04 -10.73 -16.30
C VAL A 307 -1.56 -10.60 -16.40
N ALA A 308 -2.24 -10.67 -15.28
CA ALA A 308 -3.65 -10.29 -15.21
C ALA A 308 -3.80 -8.77 -15.18
N ALA A 309 -4.95 -8.31 -15.65
CA ALA A 309 -5.31 -6.91 -15.50
C ALA A 309 -5.58 -6.60 -14.01
N PRO A 310 -4.77 -5.77 -13.34
CA PRO A 310 -4.95 -5.52 -11.91
C PRO A 310 -6.29 -4.84 -11.62
N ASP A 311 -7.01 -5.33 -10.61
CA ASP A 311 -8.30 -4.77 -10.18
C ASP A 311 -8.12 -3.42 -9.49
N GLY A 312 -7.03 -3.28 -8.74
CA GLY A 312 -6.73 -2.06 -7.98
C GLY A 312 -5.23 -1.77 -7.86
N ALA A 313 -4.90 -0.77 -7.06
CA ALA A 313 -3.57 -0.18 -6.94
C ALA A 313 -3.07 0.40 -8.28
N PHE A 314 -1.76 0.52 -8.49
CA PHE A 314 -1.19 1.02 -9.74
C PHE A 314 0.05 0.20 -10.16
N TYR A 315 -0.05 -1.12 -10.00
CA TYR A 315 1.03 -2.04 -10.34
C TYR A 315 0.56 -3.13 -11.30
N ALA A 316 1.46 -3.53 -12.20
CA ALA A 316 1.36 -4.80 -12.89
C ALA A 316 2.43 -5.76 -12.33
N PHE A 317 2.01 -6.97 -11.97
CA PHE A 317 2.87 -8.01 -11.45
C PHE A 317 3.01 -9.09 -12.51
N ILE A 318 4.20 -9.16 -13.11
CA ILE A 318 4.48 -9.82 -14.36
C ILE A 318 5.20 -11.14 -14.07
N GLY A 319 4.55 -12.27 -14.28
CA GLY A 319 5.18 -13.58 -14.25
C GLY A 319 6.04 -13.79 -15.50
N VAL A 320 7.27 -14.27 -15.32
CA VAL A 320 8.24 -14.49 -16.40
C VAL A 320 8.70 -15.92 -16.34
N ASP A 321 8.31 -16.73 -17.33
CA ASP A 321 8.64 -18.15 -17.37
C ASP A 321 10.15 -18.39 -17.42
N GLY A 322 10.62 -19.30 -16.59
CA GLY A 322 12.03 -19.67 -16.51
C GLY A 322 12.92 -18.66 -15.75
N MET A 323 12.38 -17.57 -15.23
CA MET A 323 13.15 -16.61 -14.42
C MET A 323 13.37 -17.16 -13.00
N ALA A 324 14.60 -17.52 -12.69
CA ALA A 324 14.99 -18.08 -11.38
C ALA A 324 15.54 -17.05 -10.40
N ASP A 325 15.99 -15.88 -10.87
CA ASP A 325 16.53 -14.78 -10.06
C ASP A 325 15.98 -13.45 -10.59
N SER A 326 14.88 -13.01 -9.98
CA SER A 326 14.20 -11.76 -10.36
C SER A 326 15.04 -10.53 -10.07
N LEU A 327 15.96 -10.57 -9.07
CA LEU A 327 16.85 -9.44 -8.79
C LEU A 327 17.93 -9.31 -9.88
N ALA A 328 18.60 -10.40 -10.23
CA ALA A 328 19.60 -10.38 -11.30
C ALA A 328 18.96 -9.95 -12.61
N PHE A 329 17.75 -10.45 -12.92
CA PHE A 329 17.02 -10.06 -14.13
C PHE A 329 16.66 -8.56 -14.13
N ALA A 330 16.14 -8.01 -13.03
CA ALA A 330 15.81 -6.60 -12.92
C ALA A 330 17.09 -5.70 -13.04
N MET A 331 18.22 -6.15 -12.52
CA MET A 331 19.51 -5.45 -12.68
C MET A 331 19.98 -5.47 -14.14
N GLY A 332 19.81 -6.58 -14.86
CA GLY A 332 20.06 -6.69 -16.30
C GLY A 332 19.19 -5.74 -17.12
N LEU A 333 17.88 -5.63 -16.80
CA LEU A 333 16.99 -4.66 -17.45
C LEU A 333 17.47 -3.21 -17.28
N VAL A 334 18.02 -2.86 -16.12
CA VAL A 334 18.66 -1.55 -15.94
C VAL A 334 19.91 -1.44 -16.79
N ALA A 335 20.81 -2.43 -16.73
CA ALA A 335 22.12 -2.36 -17.39
C ALA A 335 22.01 -2.32 -18.92
N ASP A 336 21.17 -3.15 -19.51
CA ASP A 336 21.13 -3.37 -20.95
C ASP A 336 20.04 -2.53 -21.65
N HIS A 337 18.90 -2.32 -20.98
CA HIS A 337 17.72 -1.69 -21.56
C HIS A 337 17.35 -0.34 -20.95
N GLY A 338 17.95 0.08 -19.83
CA GLY A 338 17.66 1.37 -19.18
C GLY A 338 16.22 1.46 -18.67
N VAL A 339 15.66 0.37 -18.12
CA VAL A 339 14.37 0.36 -17.47
C VAL A 339 14.46 -0.34 -16.12
N ALA A 340 14.01 0.32 -15.06
CA ALA A 340 14.05 -0.17 -13.70
C ALA A 340 12.64 -0.62 -13.26
N VAL A 341 12.48 -1.91 -12.98
CA VAL A 341 11.29 -2.52 -12.39
C VAL A 341 11.66 -3.18 -11.06
N ALA A 342 10.73 -3.36 -10.15
CA ALA A 342 11.03 -4.03 -8.89
C ALA A 342 11.07 -5.55 -9.10
N PRO A 343 12.09 -6.26 -8.55
CA PRO A 343 12.13 -7.71 -8.59
C PRO A 343 11.02 -8.28 -7.69
N GLY A 344 10.38 -9.35 -8.13
CA GLY A 344 9.28 -9.95 -7.40
C GLY A 344 9.72 -10.53 -6.05
N SER A 345 10.96 -11.00 -5.96
CA SER A 345 11.58 -11.45 -4.69
C SER A 345 11.69 -10.37 -3.60
N ALA A 346 11.44 -9.09 -3.94
CA ALA A 346 11.33 -8.02 -2.95
C ALA A 346 10.01 -8.07 -2.15
N PHE A 347 9.06 -8.89 -2.58
CA PHE A 347 7.71 -8.96 -1.99
C PHE A 347 7.45 -10.30 -1.26
N GLY A 348 8.50 -11.01 -0.86
CA GLY A 348 8.45 -12.33 -0.23
C GLY A 348 8.87 -13.45 -1.20
N ALA A 349 9.04 -14.65 -0.67
CA ALA A 349 9.50 -15.82 -1.44
C ALA A 349 8.51 -16.17 -2.58
N ALA A 350 7.21 -16.00 -2.36
CA ALA A 350 6.16 -16.24 -3.35
C ALA A 350 6.22 -15.26 -4.55
N GLY A 351 6.98 -14.18 -4.45
CA GLY A 351 7.20 -13.24 -5.54
C GLY A 351 8.33 -13.62 -6.49
N GLU A 352 9.13 -14.64 -6.21
CA GLU A 352 10.19 -15.07 -7.14
C GLU A 352 9.58 -15.56 -8.46
N GLY A 353 10.25 -15.30 -9.58
CA GLY A 353 9.69 -15.53 -10.93
C GLY A 353 8.80 -14.38 -11.45
N TYR A 354 8.66 -13.28 -10.71
CA TYR A 354 7.85 -12.12 -11.08
C TYR A 354 8.66 -10.82 -11.08
N LEU A 355 8.14 -9.83 -11.81
CA LEU A 355 8.59 -8.42 -11.79
C LEU A 355 7.39 -7.52 -11.50
N ARG A 356 7.58 -6.44 -10.74
CA ARG A 356 6.55 -5.42 -10.53
C ARG A 356 6.92 -4.12 -11.24
N LEU A 357 6.04 -3.61 -12.09
CA LEU A 357 6.10 -2.25 -12.61
C LEU A 357 5.01 -1.37 -12.00
N CYS A 358 5.34 -0.11 -11.78
CA CYS A 358 4.39 0.94 -11.40
C CYS A 358 3.91 1.67 -12.66
N PHE A 359 2.62 1.66 -12.93
CA PHE A 359 2.05 2.30 -14.12
C PHE A 359 1.42 3.69 -13.85
N ALA A 360 1.59 4.25 -12.64
CA ALA A 360 1.12 5.60 -12.30
C ALA A 360 2.01 6.70 -12.90
N GLN A 361 2.41 6.55 -14.16
CA GLN A 361 3.30 7.44 -14.88
C GLN A 361 2.61 8.06 -16.08
N GLY A 362 3.13 9.23 -16.54
CA GLY A 362 2.63 9.88 -17.74
C GLY A 362 2.73 9.03 -18.99
N PRO A 363 1.79 9.16 -19.97
CA PRO A 363 1.73 8.28 -21.14
C PRO A 363 3.05 8.20 -21.90
N ALA A 364 3.70 9.31 -22.20
CA ALA A 364 4.97 9.33 -22.94
C ALA A 364 6.08 8.56 -22.22
N ARG A 365 6.12 8.62 -20.88
CA ARG A 365 7.07 7.84 -20.06
C ARG A 365 6.74 6.36 -20.09
N MET A 366 5.46 6.02 -19.95
CA MET A 366 5.00 4.64 -20.03
C MET A 366 5.33 4.01 -21.39
N GLU A 367 5.10 4.69 -22.50
CA GLU A 367 5.40 4.20 -23.85
C GLU A 367 6.89 3.90 -24.03
N ARG A 368 7.78 4.82 -23.62
CA ARG A 368 9.23 4.58 -23.67
C ARG A 368 9.66 3.44 -22.77
N ALA A 369 9.15 3.40 -21.55
CA ALA A 369 9.48 2.35 -20.58
C ALA A 369 9.00 0.98 -21.06
N MET A 370 7.78 0.88 -21.60
CA MET A 370 7.23 -0.36 -22.11
C MET A 370 7.97 -0.86 -23.37
N THR A 371 8.42 0.05 -24.25
CA THR A 371 9.28 -0.30 -25.38
C THR A 371 10.57 -0.97 -24.90
N ARG A 372 11.26 -0.38 -23.92
CA ARG A 372 12.49 -0.91 -23.34
C ARG A 372 12.28 -2.23 -22.59
N LEU A 373 11.23 -2.29 -21.79
CA LEU A 373 10.87 -3.50 -21.03
C LEU A 373 10.56 -4.67 -21.97
N ARG A 374 9.77 -4.41 -23.02
CA ARG A 374 9.45 -5.42 -24.05
C ARG A 374 10.70 -5.98 -24.71
N ALA A 375 11.63 -5.10 -25.10
CA ALA A 375 12.91 -5.53 -25.68
C ALA A 375 13.71 -6.42 -24.72
N GLY A 376 13.79 -6.05 -23.43
CA GLY A 376 14.47 -6.86 -22.41
C GLY A 376 13.79 -8.20 -22.13
N LEU A 377 12.44 -8.25 -22.16
CA LEU A 377 11.69 -9.49 -21.99
C LEU A 377 11.80 -10.43 -23.22
N GLN A 378 12.10 -9.93 -24.40
CA GLN A 378 12.29 -10.72 -25.62
C GLN A 378 13.73 -11.23 -25.79
N ALA A 379 14.72 -10.59 -25.16
CA ALA A 379 16.13 -10.94 -25.27
C ALA A 379 16.58 -12.07 -24.33
N ARG A 380 15.68 -12.64 -23.54
CA ARG A 380 15.92 -13.73 -22.56
C ARG A 380 16.09 -15.10 -23.20
#